data_311203ca326089b0a53259ff27702c43
#
_entry.id   311203ca326089b0a53259ff27702c43
#
_cell.length_a   1.000
_cell.length_b   1.000
_cell.length_c   1.000
_cell.angle_alpha   90.00
_cell.angle_beta   90.00
_cell.angle_gamma   90.00
#
_symmetry.space_group_name_H-M   'P 1'
#
loop_
_entity.id
_entity.type
_entity.pdbx_description
1 polymer ?
#
loop_
_entity_poly.entity_id
_entity_poly.type
_entity_poly.pdbx_seq_one_letter_code
_entity_poly.pdbx_strand_id
1 'polypeptide(L)'
;MKQSFKIIDFHAHFPVKTDFSGKQIKIEEPPNENISHERKVESEKINKAYAEKLRSEWRLSHGFEKPISEKLSDEVLAKMWKKEVDKHNIEKIIFLTGGGNERLSKVVSMFPDKFIGFAHHNPHEIGADVLLRKAVNQQGLKGYKIIAPALDKPINDYSAYKTWEAAAELDIPILIHFGTLGGGGGIAEHVNMSPLILHDVAKDFASVQFIIPHLGCGYPRELLQLMWACP
;
A
#
# COMPACT_ATOMS: atom_id res chain seq x y z
N MET A 1 -3.68 39.18 5.11
CA MET A 1 -4.13 37.92 5.74
C MET A 1 -3.30 36.78 5.13
N LYS A 2 -2.49 36.07 5.92
CA LYS A 2 -1.83 34.85 5.42
C LYS A 2 -2.91 33.80 5.27
N GLN A 3 -3.17 33.39 4.03
CA GLN A 3 -4.05 32.26 3.73
C GLN A 3 -3.44 31.00 4.34
N SER A 4 -4.04 30.47 5.41
CA SER A 4 -3.56 29.21 6.00
C SER A 4 -4.02 28.08 5.10
N PHE A 5 -3.08 27.49 4.38
CA PHE A 5 -3.35 26.28 3.61
C PHE A 5 -3.62 25.11 4.56
N LYS A 6 -4.66 24.35 4.24
CA LYS A 6 -4.94 23.06 4.89
C LYS A 6 -4.15 21.98 4.17
N ILE A 7 -3.39 21.21 4.90
CA ILE A 7 -2.56 20.12 4.37
C ILE A 7 -3.19 18.80 4.77
N ILE A 8 -3.43 17.93 3.79
CA ILE A 8 -3.79 16.53 4.02
C ILE A 8 -2.65 15.68 3.48
N ASP A 9 -1.99 14.93 4.36
CA ASP A 9 -1.02 13.92 3.93
C ASP A 9 -1.76 12.66 3.55
N PHE A 10 -1.79 12.38 2.25
CA PHE A 10 -2.59 11.28 1.68
C PHE A 10 -1.81 9.96 1.58
N HIS A 11 -0.55 9.88 2.01
CA HIS A 11 0.24 8.67 1.83
C HIS A 11 1.23 8.41 2.97
N ALA A 12 0.73 7.86 4.05
CA ALA A 12 1.55 7.41 5.17
C ALA A 12 1.36 5.92 5.45
N HIS A 13 2.34 5.35 6.16
CA HIS A 13 2.30 3.98 6.63
C HIS A 13 2.52 3.95 8.13
N PHE A 14 1.57 3.38 8.89
CA PHE A 14 1.78 3.22 10.31
C PHE A 14 2.81 2.10 10.56
N PRO A 15 3.81 2.31 11.44
CA PRO A 15 4.93 1.38 11.58
C PRO A 15 4.50 -0.05 11.92
N VAL A 16 4.97 -1.01 11.15
CA VAL A 16 4.73 -2.44 11.34
C VAL A 16 5.99 -3.24 11.00
N LYS A 17 6.09 -4.44 11.54
CA LYS A 17 7.13 -5.40 11.13
C LYS A 17 6.77 -6.09 9.81
N THR A 18 5.46 -6.18 9.51
CA THR A 18 4.93 -6.84 8.31
C THR A 18 3.73 -6.06 7.81
N ASP A 19 3.59 -5.84 6.50
CA ASP A 19 2.49 -5.07 5.91
C ASP A 19 1.32 -5.98 5.69
N PHE A 20 1.01 -6.96 5.36
CA PHE A 20 -0.22 -7.71 5.14
C PHE A 20 -0.73 -8.40 6.41
N SER A 21 -1.76 -7.89 7.04
CA SER A 21 -2.51 -8.54 8.16
C SER A 21 -1.71 -9.52 9.04
N GLY A 22 -0.40 -9.32 9.18
CA GLY A 22 0.51 -10.17 9.94
C GLY A 22 1.08 -11.37 9.17
N LYS A 23 0.61 -11.65 7.97
CA LYS A 23 1.22 -12.65 7.09
C LYS A 23 2.27 -11.97 6.22
N GLN A 24 3.50 -12.45 6.26
CA GLN A 24 4.43 -12.16 5.16
C GLN A 24 3.82 -12.77 3.90
N ILE A 25 3.71 -11.99 2.83
CA ILE A 25 3.56 -12.59 1.51
C ILE A 25 4.86 -13.33 1.24
N LYS A 26 4.85 -14.61 1.46
CA LYS A 26 5.80 -15.48 0.77
C LYS A 26 5.25 -15.57 -0.64
N ILE A 27 5.85 -14.84 -1.56
CA ILE A 27 5.74 -15.18 -2.97
C ILE A 27 6.45 -16.53 -3.07
N GLU A 28 5.68 -17.60 -2.99
CA GLU A 28 6.18 -18.92 -3.37
C GLU A 28 6.30 -18.87 -4.89
N GLU A 29 7.46 -18.44 -5.35
CA GLU A 29 7.79 -18.63 -6.75
C GLU A 29 7.66 -20.13 -7.04
N PRO A 30 6.94 -20.50 -8.12
CA PRO A 30 6.89 -21.90 -8.53
C PRO A 30 8.33 -22.38 -8.67
N PRO A 31 8.65 -23.59 -8.24
CA PRO A 31 10.00 -24.13 -8.31
C PRO A 31 10.47 -24.04 -9.76
N ASN A 32 11.44 -23.18 -10.01
CA ASN A 32 12.09 -23.14 -11.30
C ASN A 32 13.03 -24.34 -11.37
N GLU A 33 12.54 -25.43 -11.96
CA GLU A 33 13.27 -26.70 -12.09
C GLU A 33 14.58 -26.57 -12.87
N ASN A 34 14.76 -25.45 -13.58
CA ASN A 34 15.96 -25.16 -14.36
C ASN A 34 17.11 -24.52 -13.55
N ILE A 35 16.89 -24.21 -12.27
CA ILE A 35 17.90 -23.57 -11.41
C ILE A 35 18.17 -24.48 -10.21
N SER A 36 19.46 -24.81 -9.97
CA SER A 36 19.82 -25.62 -8.80
C SER A 36 19.47 -24.90 -7.49
N HIS A 37 19.17 -25.66 -6.45
CA HIS A 37 18.84 -25.13 -5.12
C HIS A 37 19.97 -24.24 -4.58
N GLU A 38 21.23 -24.62 -4.75
CA GLU A 38 22.39 -23.84 -4.31
C GLU A 38 22.44 -22.49 -5.00
N ARG A 39 22.20 -22.43 -6.32
CA ARG A 39 22.16 -21.17 -7.08
C ARG A 39 21.01 -20.28 -6.62
N LYS A 40 19.85 -20.86 -6.32
CA LYS A 40 18.71 -20.11 -5.80
C LYS A 40 19.06 -19.46 -4.46
N VAL A 41 19.61 -20.20 -3.51
CA VAL A 41 20.03 -19.70 -2.19
C VAL A 41 21.10 -18.61 -2.31
N GLU A 42 22.08 -18.80 -3.20
CA GLU A 42 23.11 -17.79 -3.45
C GLU A 42 22.52 -16.50 -4.03
N SER A 43 21.64 -16.62 -5.02
CA SER A 43 20.95 -15.47 -5.64
C SER A 43 20.09 -14.72 -4.65
N GLU A 44 19.34 -15.40 -3.81
CA GLU A 44 18.53 -14.78 -2.75
C GLU A 44 19.39 -13.97 -1.77
N LYS A 45 20.54 -14.53 -1.37
CA LYS A 45 21.49 -13.85 -0.49
C LYS A 45 22.05 -12.57 -1.12
N ILE A 46 22.44 -12.64 -2.40
CA ILE A 46 22.97 -11.49 -3.16
C ILE A 46 21.89 -10.42 -3.32
N ASN A 47 20.68 -10.80 -3.75
CA ASN A 47 19.56 -9.89 -3.96
C ASN A 47 19.13 -9.20 -2.66
N LYS A 48 19.10 -9.95 -1.56
CA LYS A 48 18.80 -9.40 -0.23
C LYS A 48 19.83 -8.36 0.21
N ALA A 49 21.11 -8.67 0.08
CA ALA A 49 22.19 -7.74 0.43
C ALA A 49 22.15 -6.47 -0.43
N TYR A 50 21.87 -6.62 -1.73
CA TYR A 50 21.70 -5.50 -2.65
C TYR A 50 20.51 -4.61 -2.27
N ALA A 51 19.35 -5.20 -1.99
CA ALA A 51 18.16 -4.48 -1.57
C ALA A 51 18.37 -3.72 -0.25
N GLU A 52 19.05 -4.32 0.73
CA GLU A 52 19.40 -3.67 2.00
C GLU A 52 20.34 -2.47 1.80
N LYS A 53 21.33 -2.62 0.92
CA LYS A 53 22.26 -1.55 0.53
C LYS A 53 21.49 -0.38 -0.11
N LEU A 54 20.69 -0.64 -1.13
CA LEU A 54 19.90 0.39 -1.82
C LEU A 54 18.96 1.12 -0.87
N ARG A 55 18.30 0.40 0.03
CA ARG A 55 17.40 0.99 1.04
C ARG A 55 18.15 1.91 2.00
N SER A 56 19.34 1.53 2.41
CA SER A 56 20.20 2.33 3.28
C SER A 56 20.67 3.60 2.56
N GLU A 57 21.15 3.47 1.32
CA GLU A 57 21.60 4.60 0.50
C GLU A 57 20.45 5.58 0.19
N TRP A 58 19.28 5.05 -0.13
CA TRP A 58 18.08 5.87 -0.36
C TRP A 58 17.71 6.69 0.89
N ARG A 59 17.71 6.07 2.07
CA ARG A 59 17.43 6.80 3.32
C ARG A 59 18.43 7.90 3.58
N LEU A 60 19.70 7.62 3.41
CA LEU A 60 20.79 8.59 3.59
C LEU A 60 20.67 9.77 2.62
N SER A 61 20.42 9.48 1.34
CA SER A 61 20.30 10.53 0.31
C SER A 61 19.10 11.46 0.51
N HIS A 62 18.06 11.00 1.21
CA HIS A 62 16.87 11.78 1.52
C HIS A 62 16.90 12.37 2.95
N GLY A 63 17.99 12.23 3.67
CA GLY A 63 18.13 12.77 5.03
C GLY A 63 17.24 12.09 6.08
N PHE A 64 16.78 10.88 5.83
CA PHE A 64 15.98 10.16 6.81
C PHE A 64 16.86 9.60 7.94
N GLU A 65 16.42 9.82 9.16
CA GLU A 65 17.01 9.22 10.34
C GLU A 65 16.95 7.69 10.31
N LYS A 66 17.79 7.04 11.12
CA LYS A 66 17.71 5.58 11.27
C LYS A 66 16.32 5.18 11.79
N PRO A 67 15.75 4.07 11.32
CA PRO A 67 14.50 3.58 11.86
C PRO A 67 14.61 3.34 13.37
N ILE A 68 13.51 3.63 14.08
CA ILE A 68 13.42 3.32 15.51
C ILE A 68 13.54 1.80 15.67
N SER A 69 14.56 1.38 16.41
CA SER A 69 14.82 -0.05 16.67
C SER A 69 14.01 -0.59 17.85
N GLU A 70 13.56 0.31 18.74
CA GLU A 70 12.78 -0.05 19.92
C GLU A 70 11.39 -0.55 19.56
N LYS A 71 10.91 -1.53 20.32
CA LYS A 71 9.56 -2.05 20.18
C LYS A 71 8.60 -1.18 21.00
N LEU A 72 8.10 -0.13 20.37
CA LEU A 72 7.11 0.78 20.99
C LEU A 72 5.68 0.22 20.86
N SER A 73 4.82 0.60 21.79
CA SER A 73 3.39 0.28 21.70
C SER A 73 2.68 1.15 20.66
N ASP A 74 1.52 0.71 20.19
CA ASP A 74 0.72 1.47 19.22
C ASP A 74 0.30 2.84 19.75
N GLU A 75 0.02 2.95 21.04
CA GLU A 75 -0.34 4.22 21.69
C GLU A 75 0.82 5.21 21.69
N VAL A 76 2.04 4.73 21.93
CA VAL A 76 3.25 5.57 21.90
C VAL A 76 3.50 6.04 20.48
N LEU A 77 3.46 5.13 19.51
CA LEU A 77 3.64 5.46 18.10
C LEU A 77 2.57 6.43 17.59
N ALA A 78 1.30 6.22 17.94
CA ALA A 78 0.21 7.10 17.55
C ALA A 78 0.37 8.52 18.14
N LYS A 79 0.81 8.63 19.39
CA LYS A 79 1.12 9.94 20.00
C LYS A 79 2.30 10.64 19.32
N MET A 80 3.32 9.89 18.92
CA MET A 80 4.45 10.44 18.16
C MET A 80 3.99 10.97 16.80
N TRP A 81 3.19 10.21 16.06
CA TRP A 81 2.61 10.66 14.80
C TRP A 81 1.73 11.90 14.97
N LYS A 82 0.86 11.91 15.98
CA LYS A 82 0.01 13.07 16.26
C LYS A 82 0.85 14.33 16.52
N LYS A 83 1.91 14.20 17.29
CA LYS A 83 2.83 15.31 17.58
C LYS A 83 3.46 15.87 16.30
N GLU A 84 3.91 15.02 15.38
CA GLU A 84 4.48 15.50 14.11
C GLU A 84 3.42 16.11 13.19
N VAL A 85 2.23 15.53 13.13
CA VAL A 85 1.09 16.08 12.38
C VAL A 85 0.73 17.48 12.87
N ASP A 86 0.66 17.69 14.18
CA ASP A 86 0.36 19.00 14.78
C ASP A 86 1.51 20.00 14.53
N LYS A 87 2.76 19.58 14.72
CA LYS A 87 3.96 20.41 14.52
C LYS A 87 4.05 20.97 13.09
N HIS A 88 3.63 20.19 12.11
CA HIS A 88 3.70 20.57 10.69
C HIS A 88 2.38 21.15 10.14
N ASN A 89 1.40 21.46 11.00
CA ASN A 89 0.08 21.98 10.62
C ASN A 89 -0.66 21.08 9.59
N ILE A 90 -0.45 19.77 9.67
CA ILE A 90 -1.18 18.80 8.87
C ILE A 90 -2.58 18.65 9.47
N GLU A 91 -3.60 18.87 8.65
CA GLU A 91 -5.00 18.76 9.09
C GLU A 91 -5.37 17.30 9.31
N LYS A 92 -5.04 16.45 8.36
CA LYS A 92 -5.29 15.00 8.41
C LYS A 92 -4.15 14.22 7.77
N ILE A 93 -3.93 13.01 8.27
CA ILE A 93 -3.02 12.05 7.69
C ILE A 93 -3.76 10.74 7.40
N ILE A 94 -3.47 10.15 6.24
CA ILE A 94 -4.08 8.90 5.80
C ILE A 94 -3.07 7.78 5.87
N PHE A 95 -3.30 6.82 6.77
CA PHE A 95 -2.51 5.61 6.87
C PHE A 95 -3.05 4.55 5.92
N LEU A 96 -2.24 4.19 4.94
CA LEU A 96 -2.59 3.23 3.89
C LEU A 96 -2.31 1.78 4.31
N THR A 97 -1.40 1.57 5.24
CA THR A 97 -1.10 0.26 5.85
C THR A 97 -0.79 0.44 7.32
N GLY A 98 -0.99 -0.60 8.11
CA GLY A 98 -0.78 -0.52 9.55
C GLY A 98 -0.79 -1.88 10.27
N GLY A 99 -0.41 -2.96 9.57
CA GLY A 99 -0.33 -4.29 10.19
C GLY A 99 -1.69 -4.97 10.36
N GLY A 100 -2.58 -4.76 9.38
CA GLY A 100 -3.91 -5.32 9.32
C GLY A 100 -5.03 -4.37 9.71
N ASN A 101 -6.23 -4.63 9.18
CA ASN A 101 -7.38 -3.73 9.29
C ASN A 101 -7.81 -3.48 10.73
N GLU A 102 -7.82 -4.51 11.56
CA GLU A 102 -8.24 -4.40 12.97
C GLU A 102 -7.27 -3.54 13.79
N ARG A 103 -5.96 -3.75 13.61
CA ARG A 103 -4.94 -2.95 14.29
C ARG A 103 -5.02 -1.49 13.84
N LEU A 104 -5.08 -1.25 12.53
CA LEU A 104 -5.14 0.11 11.99
C LEU A 104 -6.41 0.84 12.44
N SER A 105 -7.55 0.16 12.48
CA SER A 105 -8.80 0.69 13.03
C SER A 105 -8.62 1.19 14.47
N LYS A 106 -7.98 0.39 15.33
CA LYS A 106 -7.69 0.79 16.72
C LYS A 106 -6.77 2.00 16.79
N VAL A 107 -5.74 2.04 15.92
CA VAL A 107 -4.80 3.17 15.86
C VAL A 107 -5.48 4.46 15.44
N VAL A 108 -6.26 4.44 14.36
CA VAL A 108 -6.89 5.67 13.85
C VAL A 108 -7.99 6.17 14.77
N SER A 109 -8.64 5.27 15.54
CA SER A 109 -9.64 5.65 16.54
C SER A 109 -9.08 6.41 17.73
N MET A 110 -7.76 6.39 17.97
CA MET A 110 -7.13 7.17 19.04
C MET A 110 -7.14 8.68 18.74
N PHE A 111 -7.11 9.08 17.47
CA PHE A 111 -7.12 10.47 17.03
C PHE A 111 -8.00 10.65 15.78
N PRO A 112 -9.33 10.44 15.88
CA PRO A 112 -10.24 10.38 14.71
C PRO A 112 -10.39 11.72 13.98
N ASP A 113 -10.05 12.81 14.63
CA ASP A 113 -9.99 14.15 14.05
C ASP A 113 -8.73 14.37 13.19
N LYS A 114 -7.70 13.53 13.34
CA LYS A 114 -6.41 13.63 12.65
C LYS A 114 -6.10 12.44 11.75
N PHE A 115 -6.46 11.24 12.15
CA PHE A 115 -6.06 10.00 11.51
C PHE A 115 -7.20 9.40 10.69
N ILE A 116 -6.89 8.99 9.48
CA ILE A 116 -7.75 8.19 8.61
C ILE A 116 -6.98 6.91 8.26
N GLY A 117 -7.67 5.79 8.18
CA GLY A 117 -7.08 4.51 7.78
C GLY A 117 -7.75 3.94 6.54
N PHE A 118 -6.95 3.29 5.69
CA PHE A 118 -7.45 2.49 4.57
C PHE A 118 -7.33 1.01 4.91
N ALA A 119 -8.29 0.22 4.46
CA ALA A 119 -8.20 -1.23 4.52
C ALA A 119 -7.08 -1.73 3.61
N HIS A 120 -6.39 -2.80 4.02
CA HIS A 120 -5.30 -3.38 3.26
C HIS A 120 -5.26 -4.89 3.42
N HIS A 121 -5.53 -5.62 2.36
CA HIS A 121 -5.46 -7.07 2.26
C HIS A 121 -5.39 -7.48 0.78
N ASN A 122 -5.17 -8.76 0.48
CA ASN A 122 -5.13 -9.26 -0.89
C ASN A 122 -6.54 -9.32 -1.47
N PRO A 123 -6.84 -8.64 -2.61
CA PRO A 123 -8.16 -8.63 -3.22
C PRO A 123 -8.60 -9.99 -3.80
N HIS A 124 -7.65 -10.90 -4.03
CA HIS A 124 -7.91 -12.22 -4.62
C HIS A 124 -8.27 -13.30 -3.59
N GLU A 125 -8.12 -13.01 -2.29
CA GLU A 125 -8.48 -13.96 -1.24
C GLU A 125 -10.00 -14.22 -1.20
N ILE A 126 -10.37 -15.45 -0.91
CA ILE A 126 -11.79 -15.81 -0.71
C ILE A 126 -12.34 -14.99 0.46
N GLY A 127 -13.42 -14.23 0.22
CA GLY A 127 -14.02 -13.36 1.24
C GLY A 127 -13.34 -12.00 1.40
N ALA A 128 -12.45 -11.59 0.48
CA ALA A 128 -11.83 -10.28 0.50
C ALA A 128 -12.85 -9.14 0.48
N ASP A 129 -13.94 -9.28 -0.27
CA ASP A 129 -15.09 -8.39 -0.28
C ASP A 129 -15.78 -8.27 1.10
N VAL A 130 -15.95 -9.38 1.79
CA VAL A 130 -16.52 -9.42 3.15
C VAL A 130 -15.59 -8.72 4.14
N LEU A 131 -14.27 -8.95 4.02
CA LEU A 131 -13.27 -8.25 4.84
C LEU A 131 -13.29 -6.74 4.59
N LEU A 132 -13.43 -6.31 3.33
CA LEU A 132 -13.51 -4.89 2.99
C LEU A 132 -14.77 -4.24 3.59
N ARG A 133 -15.94 -4.87 3.43
CA ARG A 133 -17.19 -4.42 4.03
C ARG A 133 -17.09 -4.31 5.56
N LYS A 134 -16.49 -5.29 6.20
CA LYS A 134 -16.23 -5.24 7.64
C LYS A 134 -15.30 -4.08 8.03
N ALA A 135 -14.23 -3.89 7.27
CA ALA A 135 -13.25 -2.83 7.51
C ALA A 135 -13.89 -1.43 7.45
N VAL A 136 -14.78 -1.20 6.48
CA VAL A 136 -15.45 0.09 6.31
C VAL A 136 -16.60 0.25 7.32
N ASN A 137 -17.54 -0.70 7.38
CA ASN A 137 -18.78 -0.54 8.11
C ASN A 137 -18.65 -0.72 9.62
N GLN A 138 -17.69 -1.56 10.06
CA GLN A 138 -17.53 -1.91 11.49
C GLN A 138 -16.24 -1.36 12.09
N GLN A 139 -15.19 -1.21 11.29
CA GLN A 139 -13.87 -0.78 11.75
C GLN A 139 -13.55 0.69 11.41
N GLY A 140 -14.44 1.37 10.67
CA GLY A 140 -14.35 2.81 10.40
C GLY A 140 -13.26 3.22 9.41
N LEU A 141 -12.67 2.27 8.65
CA LEU A 141 -11.71 2.58 7.60
C LEU A 141 -12.42 3.24 6.40
N LYS A 142 -11.72 4.10 5.66
CA LYS A 142 -12.35 5.03 4.70
C LYS A 142 -11.91 4.84 3.25
N GLY A 143 -11.19 3.79 2.96
CA GLY A 143 -10.74 3.46 1.61
C GLY A 143 -10.04 2.12 1.58
N TYR A 144 -9.54 1.75 0.43
CA TYR A 144 -8.85 0.50 0.22
C TYR A 144 -7.45 0.71 -0.38
N LYS A 145 -6.44 0.07 0.17
CA LYS A 145 -5.05 0.11 -0.29
C LYS A 145 -4.64 -1.20 -0.90
N ILE A 146 -4.03 -1.13 -2.08
CA ILE A 146 -3.43 -2.26 -2.77
C ILE A 146 -1.99 -1.93 -3.12
N ILE A 147 -1.12 -2.93 -2.98
CA ILE A 147 0.25 -2.92 -3.49
C ILE A 147 0.28 -3.94 -4.62
N ALA A 148 -0.02 -3.49 -5.84
CA ALA A 148 -0.20 -4.38 -6.98
C ALA A 148 1.02 -5.27 -7.27
N PRO A 149 2.28 -4.76 -7.23
CA PRO A 149 3.45 -5.60 -7.46
C PRO A 149 3.70 -6.68 -6.40
N ALA A 150 2.97 -6.66 -5.29
CA ALA A 150 3.07 -7.67 -4.24
C ALA A 150 1.96 -8.74 -4.31
N LEU A 151 1.09 -8.67 -5.32
CA LEU A 151 0.03 -9.66 -5.54
C LEU A 151 0.57 -10.84 -6.34
N ASP A 152 0.03 -12.01 -6.07
CA ASP A 152 0.32 -13.27 -6.73
C ASP A 152 -0.44 -13.48 -8.05
N LYS A 153 -1.43 -12.61 -8.32
CA LYS A 153 -2.26 -12.64 -9.52
C LYS A 153 -2.37 -11.26 -10.17
N PRO A 154 -2.71 -11.19 -11.46
CA PRO A 154 -3.04 -9.94 -12.13
C PRO A 154 -4.17 -9.19 -11.42
N ILE A 155 -4.03 -7.87 -11.26
CA ILE A 155 -5.04 -7.05 -10.59
C ILE A 155 -6.40 -7.06 -11.32
N ASN A 156 -6.41 -7.35 -12.61
CA ASN A 156 -7.61 -7.51 -13.44
C ASN A 156 -8.11 -8.96 -13.54
N ASP A 157 -7.56 -9.89 -12.75
CA ASP A 157 -8.10 -11.23 -12.63
C ASP A 157 -9.49 -11.22 -11.97
N TYR A 158 -10.41 -12.03 -12.51
CA TYR A 158 -11.80 -12.07 -12.03
C TYR A 158 -11.96 -12.46 -10.56
N SER A 159 -10.97 -13.10 -9.94
CA SER A 159 -10.99 -13.37 -8.50
C SER A 159 -11.05 -12.13 -7.63
N ALA A 160 -10.62 -10.95 -8.15
CA ALA A 160 -10.69 -9.67 -7.44
C ALA A 160 -12.01 -8.90 -7.67
N TYR A 161 -12.84 -9.29 -8.64
CA TYR A 161 -14.00 -8.50 -9.07
C TYR A 161 -15.03 -8.27 -7.95
N LYS A 162 -15.26 -9.26 -7.10
CA LYS A 162 -16.13 -9.08 -5.92
C LYS A 162 -15.62 -8.00 -4.96
N THR A 163 -14.32 -7.83 -4.89
CA THR A 163 -13.72 -6.78 -4.05
C THR A 163 -13.87 -5.40 -4.69
N TRP A 164 -13.77 -5.30 -6.02
CA TRP A 164 -14.04 -4.06 -6.74
C TRP A 164 -15.52 -3.66 -6.64
N GLU A 165 -16.42 -4.62 -6.80
CA GLU A 165 -17.87 -4.41 -6.60
C GLU A 165 -18.17 -3.91 -5.18
N ALA A 166 -17.58 -4.55 -4.17
CA ALA A 166 -17.72 -4.11 -2.78
C ALA A 166 -17.23 -2.66 -2.56
N ALA A 167 -16.13 -2.28 -3.18
CA ALA A 167 -15.61 -0.91 -3.07
C ALA A 167 -16.54 0.11 -3.76
N ALA A 168 -17.10 -0.24 -4.92
CA ALA A 168 -18.07 0.58 -5.64
C ALA A 168 -19.36 0.79 -4.81
N GLU A 169 -19.92 -0.28 -4.24
CA GLU A 169 -21.12 -0.21 -3.41
C GLU A 169 -20.90 0.56 -2.09
N LEU A 170 -19.67 0.50 -1.54
CA LEU A 170 -19.30 1.24 -0.35
C LEU A 170 -18.94 2.70 -0.62
N ASP A 171 -18.88 3.11 -1.88
CA ASP A 171 -18.46 4.45 -2.33
C ASP A 171 -17.13 4.90 -1.70
N ILE A 172 -16.11 4.02 -1.77
CA ILE A 172 -14.80 4.29 -1.18
C ILE A 172 -13.70 4.37 -2.25
N PRO A 173 -12.70 5.25 -2.07
CA PRO A 173 -11.55 5.30 -2.97
C PRO A 173 -10.64 4.07 -2.80
N ILE A 174 -10.00 3.69 -3.91
CA ILE A 174 -8.98 2.64 -3.93
C ILE A 174 -7.65 3.26 -4.32
N LEU A 175 -6.65 3.18 -3.44
CA LEU A 175 -5.30 3.60 -3.74
C LEU A 175 -4.43 2.40 -4.09
N ILE A 176 -3.91 2.37 -5.32
CA ILE A 176 -3.12 1.27 -5.86
C ILE A 176 -1.69 1.72 -6.13
N HIS A 177 -0.73 1.11 -5.45
CA HIS A 177 0.67 1.28 -5.78
C HIS A 177 1.02 0.40 -6.98
N PHE A 178 1.54 1.02 -8.03
CA PHE A 178 2.17 0.37 -9.18
C PHE A 178 3.66 0.70 -9.23
N GLY A 179 4.39 0.00 -10.08
CA GLY A 179 5.80 0.24 -10.28
C GLY A 179 6.70 -0.31 -9.19
N THR A 180 7.90 0.23 -9.09
CA THR A 180 8.93 -0.27 -8.18
C THR A 180 8.54 -0.08 -6.72
N LEU A 181 8.72 -1.11 -5.91
CA LEU A 181 8.60 -0.99 -4.46
C LEU A 181 9.75 -0.16 -3.91
N GLY A 182 9.42 0.88 -3.14
CA GLY A 182 10.39 1.85 -2.63
C GLY A 182 11.51 1.22 -1.81
N GLY A 183 12.67 1.89 -1.80
CA GLY A 183 13.81 1.49 -0.99
C GLY A 183 14.50 0.20 -1.42
N GLY A 184 14.60 -0.06 -2.72
CA GLY A 184 15.22 -1.27 -3.24
C GLY A 184 14.41 -2.52 -2.88
N GLY A 185 13.10 -2.38 -2.73
CA GLY A 185 12.17 -3.40 -2.28
C GLY A 185 12.09 -4.66 -3.15
N GLY A 186 12.91 -4.72 -4.18
CA GLY A 186 13.17 -5.95 -4.89
C GLY A 186 11.97 -6.47 -5.65
N ILE A 187 11.61 -7.66 -5.37
CA ILE A 187 10.79 -8.53 -6.18
C ILE A 187 9.38 -7.99 -6.26
N ALA A 188 8.94 -7.77 -7.49
CA ALA A 188 7.59 -7.39 -7.80
C ALA A 188 7.08 -8.31 -8.89
N GLU A 189 5.81 -8.66 -8.82
CA GLU A 189 5.15 -9.40 -9.90
C GLU A 189 5.12 -8.52 -11.15
N HIS A 190 5.81 -8.94 -12.20
CA HIS A 190 6.00 -8.14 -13.40
C HIS A 190 4.69 -7.70 -14.06
N VAL A 191 3.68 -8.55 -14.03
CA VAL A 191 2.38 -8.27 -14.64
C VAL A 191 1.66 -7.10 -13.97
N ASN A 192 1.93 -6.88 -12.68
CA ASN A 192 1.30 -5.84 -11.88
C ASN A 192 2.18 -4.57 -11.73
N MET A 193 3.26 -4.44 -12.50
CA MET A 193 4.13 -3.27 -12.43
C MET A 193 3.54 -2.06 -13.16
N SER A 194 2.95 -2.28 -14.32
CA SER A 194 2.38 -1.20 -15.15
C SER A 194 0.94 -0.87 -14.74
N PRO A 195 0.58 0.42 -14.58
CA PRO A 195 -0.79 0.83 -14.30
C PRO A 195 -1.78 0.52 -15.44
N LEU A 196 -1.32 0.23 -16.66
CA LEU A 196 -2.19 -0.13 -17.77
C LEU A 196 -3.04 -1.39 -17.51
N ILE A 197 -2.56 -2.29 -16.65
CA ILE A 197 -3.34 -3.47 -16.26
C ILE A 197 -4.66 -3.13 -15.55
N LEU A 198 -4.79 -1.92 -15.02
CA LEU A 198 -6.02 -1.44 -14.39
C LEU A 198 -7.11 -1.04 -15.41
N HIS A 199 -6.78 -0.91 -16.70
CA HIS A 199 -7.66 -0.34 -17.72
C HIS A 199 -9.08 -0.94 -17.73
N ASP A 200 -9.19 -2.26 -17.76
CA ASP A 200 -10.50 -2.93 -17.83
C ASP A 200 -11.27 -2.78 -16.52
N VAL A 201 -10.59 -2.94 -15.38
CA VAL A 201 -11.20 -2.73 -14.05
C VAL A 201 -11.69 -1.29 -13.88
N ALA A 202 -10.90 -0.29 -14.32
CA ALA A 202 -11.31 1.10 -14.23
C ALA A 202 -12.52 1.44 -15.12
N LYS A 203 -12.69 0.75 -16.24
CA LYS A 203 -13.89 0.88 -17.09
C LYS A 203 -15.10 0.16 -16.53
N ASP A 204 -14.91 -1.06 -16.03
CA ASP A 204 -15.99 -1.85 -15.45
C ASP A 204 -16.55 -1.22 -14.16
N PHE A 205 -15.69 -0.52 -13.41
CA PHE A 205 -16.03 0.14 -12.15
C PHE A 205 -15.79 1.66 -12.23
N ALA A 206 -16.33 2.31 -13.24
CA ALA A 206 -16.14 3.74 -13.52
C ALA A 206 -16.61 4.69 -12.41
N SER A 207 -17.44 4.23 -11.47
CA SER A 207 -17.83 4.98 -10.27
C SER A 207 -16.78 4.97 -9.16
N VAL A 208 -15.80 4.06 -9.20
CA VAL A 208 -14.75 3.95 -8.19
C VAL A 208 -13.66 4.99 -8.44
N GLN A 209 -13.32 5.75 -7.42
CA GLN A 209 -12.18 6.67 -7.47
C GLN A 209 -10.88 5.88 -7.29
N PHE A 210 -10.17 5.61 -8.40
CA PHE A 210 -8.84 5.04 -8.36
C PHE A 210 -7.77 6.11 -8.16
N ILE A 211 -6.85 5.88 -7.21
CA ILE A 211 -5.76 6.78 -6.88
C ILE A 211 -4.44 6.05 -7.12
N ILE A 212 -3.61 6.58 -8.00
CA ILE A 212 -2.30 6.00 -8.31
C ILE A 212 -1.21 6.96 -7.81
N PRO A 213 -0.52 6.63 -6.74
CA PRO A 213 0.51 7.49 -6.17
C PRO A 213 1.81 7.46 -6.99
N HIS A 214 2.72 8.38 -6.69
CA HIS A 214 4.09 8.43 -7.20
C HIS A 214 4.19 8.48 -8.74
N LEU A 215 3.16 8.99 -9.43
CA LEU A 215 3.10 9.00 -10.89
C LEU A 215 3.39 7.61 -11.51
N GLY A 216 2.86 6.54 -10.88
CA GLY A 216 3.04 5.16 -11.31
C GLY A 216 4.44 4.59 -11.05
N CYS A 217 5.28 5.28 -10.27
CA CYS A 217 6.62 4.82 -9.82
C CYS A 217 7.47 4.16 -10.92
N GLY A 218 7.81 4.93 -11.95
CA GLY A 218 8.56 4.47 -13.12
C GLY A 218 7.73 4.27 -14.39
N TYR A 219 6.39 4.41 -14.31
CA TYR A 219 5.44 4.24 -15.42
C TYR A 219 4.59 5.49 -15.71
N PRO A 220 5.17 6.71 -15.76
CA PRO A 220 4.36 7.94 -15.92
C PRO A 220 3.68 8.02 -17.30
N ARG A 221 4.26 7.45 -18.36
CA ARG A 221 3.65 7.45 -19.69
C ARG A 221 2.44 6.54 -19.77
N GLU A 222 2.55 5.35 -19.20
CA GLU A 222 1.47 4.37 -19.08
C GLU A 222 0.34 4.92 -18.22
N LEU A 223 0.66 5.60 -17.11
CA LEU A 223 -0.32 6.26 -16.29
C LEU A 223 -1.07 7.36 -17.05
N LEU A 224 -0.39 8.20 -17.81
CA LEU A 224 -1.04 9.21 -18.63
C LEU A 224 -1.98 8.59 -19.68
N GLN A 225 -1.59 7.48 -20.30
CA GLN A 225 -2.45 6.76 -21.24
C GLN A 225 -3.70 6.20 -20.54
N LEU A 226 -3.54 5.63 -19.35
CA LEU A 226 -4.67 5.15 -18.56
C LEU A 226 -5.64 6.28 -18.22
N MET A 227 -5.14 7.43 -17.76
CA MET A 227 -5.94 8.61 -17.44
C MET A 227 -6.69 9.20 -18.67
N TRP A 228 -6.16 8.99 -19.88
CA TRP A 228 -6.85 9.39 -21.10
C TRP A 228 -7.94 8.40 -21.52
N ALA A 229 -7.78 7.13 -21.17
CA ALA A 229 -8.69 6.05 -21.56
C ALA A 229 -9.85 5.83 -20.58
N CYS A 230 -9.69 6.26 -19.33
CA CYS A 230 -10.66 6.03 -18.24
C CYS A 230 -11.09 7.36 -17.62
N PRO A 231 -12.36 7.49 -17.22
CA PRO A 231 -12.89 8.70 -16.59
C PRO A 231 -12.27 8.96 -15.21
#